data_112746232f7568d552c2bc43df032e12
#
_entry.id   112746232f7568d552c2bc43df032e12
#
_cell.length_a   1.000
_cell.length_b   1.000
_cell.length_c   1.000
_cell.angle_alpha   90.00
_cell.angle_beta   90.00
_cell.angle_gamma   90.00
#
_symmetry.space_group_name_H-M   'P 1'
#
loop_
_entity.id
_entity.type
_entity.pdbx_description
1 polymer ?
#
loop_
_entity_poly.entity_id
_entity_poly.type
_entity_poly.pdbx_seq_one_letter_code
_entity_poly.pdbx_strand_id
1 'polypeptide(L)'
;MFFIPSLFFLSLLGSYYTFLRFKKYTIDYSFVVAYVLTLVSITFSAKLILFLQLILFSKFILIFFLAISILILLNLIFFILKDLKILINLINKNNFNIFFSLIFIYLLIQSILLPPSNFDSLAYHIQRNYIFLNEGTLYPLNNAHYANQVFLPLNSDLLFFFHAIFKSNFFMNIFSFFSYIVILILIKSFLILIKLERKKIFSI
;
A
#
# COMPACT_ATOMS: atom_id res chain seq x y z
N MET A 1 -17.79 5.11 7.76
CA MET A 1 -16.50 4.82 8.43
C MET A 1 -15.67 3.72 7.74
N PHE A 2 -16.29 2.84 6.92
CA PHE A 2 -15.63 1.69 6.30
C PHE A 2 -14.47 2.03 5.34
N PHE A 3 -14.46 3.20 4.74
CA PHE A 3 -13.45 3.62 3.76
C PHE A 3 -12.21 4.31 4.36
N ILE A 4 -12.23 4.65 5.65
CA ILE A 4 -11.16 5.46 6.27
C ILE A 4 -9.78 4.81 6.16
N PRO A 5 -9.57 3.51 6.45
CA PRO A 5 -8.25 2.90 6.34
C PRO A 5 -7.69 2.96 4.92
N SER A 6 -8.54 2.69 3.94
CA SER A 6 -8.15 2.70 2.52
C SER A 6 -7.90 4.11 2.00
N LEU A 7 -8.70 5.09 2.43
CA LEU A 7 -8.45 6.51 2.14
C LEU A 7 -7.14 6.97 2.76
N PHE A 8 -6.82 6.51 3.96
CA PHE A 8 -5.55 6.81 4.61
C PHE A 8 -4.37 6.26 3.81
N PHE A 9 -4.44 4.99 3.39
CA PHE A 9 -3.42 4.41 2.54
C PHE A 9 -3.25 5.20 1.23
N LEU A 10 -4.35 5.44 0.50
CA LEU A 10 -4.31 6.13 -0.79
C LEU A 10 -3.83 7.58 -0.66
N SER A 11 -4.21 8.28 0.41
CA SER A 11 -3.77 9.66 0.65
C SER A 11 -2.28 9.73 1.00
N LEU A 12 -1.76 8.80 1.80
CA LEU A 12 -0.32 8.69 2.07
C LEU A 12 0.46 8.39 0.81
N LEU A 13 0.03 7.38 0.04
CA LEU A 13 0.65 7.02 -1.23
C LEU A 13 0.70 8.21 -2.18
N GLY A 14 -0.43 8.90 -2.36
CA GLY A 14 -0.53 10.10 -3.18
C GLY A 14 0.35 11.23 -2.69
N SER A 15 0.43 11.47 -1.38
CA SER A 15 1.26 12.52 -0.78
C SER A 15 2.76 12.26 -1.01
N TYR A 16 3.23 11.04 -0.76
CA TYR A 16 4.63 10.69 -1.03
C TYR A 16 4.95 10.75 -2.52
N TYR A 17 4.05 10.23 -3.37
CA TYR A 17 4.21 10.28 -4.81
C TYR A 17 4.34 11.72 -5.32
N THR A 18 3.41 12.59 -4.95
CA THR A 18 3.39 13.98 -5.40
C THR A 18 4.60 14.77 -4.89
N PHE A 19 5.04 14.51 -3.65
CA PHE A 19 6.25 15.10 -3.11
C PHE A 19 7.50 14.70 -3.91
N LEU A 20 7.64 13.42 -4.26
CA LEU A 20 8.76 12.94 -5.07
C LEU A 20 8.72 13.51 -6.49
N ARG A 21 7.52 13.63 -7.09
CA ARG A 21 7.34 14.29 -8.39
C ARG A 21 7.67 15.79 -8.34
N PHE A 22 7.32 16.45 -7.25
CA PHE A 22 7.75 17.84 -7.01
C PHE A 22 9.28 17.97 -6.97
N LYS A 23 10.00 16.99 -6.41
CA LYS A 23 11.46 16.88 -6.44
C LYS A 23 12.03 16.43 -7.80
N LYS A 24 11.20 16.34 -8.85
CA LYS A 24 11.56 16.00 -10.24
C LYS A 24 12.07 14.56 -10.46
N TYR A 25 11.79 13.63 -9.56
CA TYR A 25 12.07 12.22 -9.80
C TYR A 25 11.16 11.65 -10.91
N THR A 26 11.59 10.56 -11.56
CA THR A 26 10.81 9.87 -12.59
C THR A 26 9.51 9.31 -12.04
N ILE A 27 8.52 9.04 -12.90
CA ILE A 27 7.22 8.47 -12.52
C ILE A 27 7.43 7.10 -11.83
N ASP A 28 8.18 6.20 -12.48
CA ASP A 28 8.44 4.84 -12.00
C ASP A 28 9.12 4.86 -10.60
N TYR A 29 10.18 5.64 -10.45
CA TYR A 29 10.88 5.79 -9.17
C TYR A 29 9.98 6.38 -8.08
N SER A 30 9.26 7.46 -8.41
CA SER A 30 8.38 8.13 -7.45
C SER A 30 7.29 7.19 -6.94
N PHE A 31 6.74 6.35 -7.81
CA PHE A 31 5.70 5.40 -7.44
C PHE A 31 6.23 4.29 -6.52
N VAL A 32 7.36 3.66 -6.89
CA VAL A 32 7.96 2.59 -6.09
C VAL A 32 8.35 3.09 -4.69
N VAL A 33 9.05 4.23 -4.62
CA VAL A 33 9.50 4.80 -3.35
C VAL A 33 8.30 5.26 -2.50
N ALA A 34 7.30 5.91 -3.11
CA ALA A 34 6.09 6.31 -2.42
C ALA A 34 5.36 5.12 -1.80
N TYR A 35 5.26 4.01 -2.54
CA TYR A 35 4.63 2.79 -2.05
C TYR A 35 5.39 2.23 -0.83
N VAL A 36 6.71 2.07 -0.90
CA VAL A 36 7.54 1.60 0.21
C VAL A 36 7.40 2.52 1.44
N LEU A 37 7.49 3.84 1.26
CA LEU A 37 7.31 4.80 2.35
C LEU A 37 5.92 4.71 2.98
N THR A 38 4.89 4.47 2.17
CA THR A 38 3.51 4.28 2.67
C THR A 38 3.42 3.05 3.57
N LEU A 39 3.96 1.89 3.13
CA LEU A 39 3.96 0.67 3.93
C LEU A 39 4.73 0.85 5.25
N VAL A 40 5.90 1.48 5.19
CA VAL A 40 6.71 1.79 6.39
C VAL A 40 5.95 2.70 7.33
N SER A 41 5.32 3.76 6.83
CA SER A 41 4.56 4.71 7.66
C SER A 41 3.37 4.05 8.36
N ILE A 42 2.63 3.19 7.66
CA ILE A 42 1.48 2.47 8.23
C ILE A 42 1.95 1.51 9.32
N THR A 43 2.94 0.67 9.04
CA THR A 43 3.45 -0.31 10.02
C THR A 43 4.09 0.37 11.22
N PHE A 44 4.83 1.46 11.00
CA PHE A 44 5.42 2.24 12.09
C PHE A 44 4.35 2.90 12.97
N SER A 45 3.34 3.51 12.36
CA SER A 45 2.23 4.14 13.10
C SER A 45 1.45 3.11 13.92
N ALA A 46 1.18 1.92 13.36
CA ALA A 46 0.53 0.84 14.09
C ALA A 46 1.36 0.38 15.30
N LYS A 47 2.68 0.17 15.11
CA LYS A 47 3.60 -0.18 16.21
C LYS A 47 3.63 0.89 17.28
N LEU A 48 3.69 2.17 16.89
CA LEU A 48 3.74 3.28 17.82
C LEU A 48 2.46 3.36 18.68
N ILE A 49 1.29 3.19 18.06
CA ILE A 49 0.00 3.18 18.76
C ILE A 49 -0.05 2.05 19.77
N LEU A 50 0.40 0.85 19.40
CA LEU A 50 0.41 -0.32 20.29
C LEU A 50 1.47 -0.19 21.40
N PHE A 51 2.66 0.28 21.06
CA PHE A 51 3.74 0.48 22.03
C PHE A 51 3.39 1.53 23.09
N LEU A 52 2.78 2.64 22.68
CA LEU A 52 2.34 3.71 23.59
C LEU A 52 0.97 3.45 24.22
N GLN A 53 0.36 2.29 23.95
CA GLN A 53 -0.98 1.91 24.43
C GLN A 53 -2.07 2.95 24.10
N LEU A 54 -1.92 3.64 22.97
CA LEU A 54 -2.84 4.70 22.50
C LEU A 54 -4.06 4.18 21.75
N ILE A 55 -4.48 2.94 22.00
CA ILE A 55 -5.58 2.29 21.24
C ILE A 55 -6.88 3.09 21.34
N LEU A 56 -7.21 3.63 22.51
CA LEU A 56 -8.41 4.45 22.69
C LEU A 56 -8.41 5.68 21.79
N PHE A 57 -7.24 6.24 21.51
CA PHE A 57 -7.07 7.40 20.64
C PHE A 57 -6.75 7.05 19.19
N SER A 58 -6.60 5.78 18.87
CA SER A 58 -6.13 5.32 17.54
C SER A 58 -6.96 5.86 16.38
N LYS A 59 -8.29 5.94 16.52
CA LYS A 59 -9.20 6.51 15.51
C LYS A 59 -8.95 8.00 15.28
N PHE A 60 -8.77 8.77 16.34
CA PHE A 60 -8.48 10.21 16.26
C PHE A 60 -7.12 10.46 15.62
N ILE A 61 -6.10 9.70 16.05
CA ILE A 61 -4.75 9.78 15.49
C ILE A 61 -4.79 9.50 13.99
N LEU A 62 -5.48 8.45 13.56
CA LEU A 62 -5.59 8.09 12.16
C LEU A 62 -6.34 9.17 11.35
N ILE A 63 -7.46 9.70 11.86
CA ILE A 63 -8.20 10.77 11.20
C ILE A 63 -7.35 12.04 11.08
N PHE A 64 -6.55 12.36 12.10
CA PHE A 64 -5.64 13.51 12.06
C PHE A 64 -4.56 13.35 10.99
N PHE A 65 -3.89 12.19 10.93
CA PHE A 65 -2.91 11.91 9.88
C PHE A 65 -3.55 11.84 8.49
N LEU A 66 -4.76 11.32 8.38
CA LEU A 66 -5.54 11.34 7.14
C LEU A 66 -5.79 12.78 6.67
N ALA A 67 -6.21 13.66 7.55
CA ALA A 67 -6.45 15.06 7.22
C ALA A 67 -5.17 15.75 6.71
N ILE A 68 -4.04 15.55 7.40
CA ILE A 68 -2.75 16.08 6.97
C ILE A 68 -2.35 15.55 5.58
N SER A 69 -2.46 14.23 5.37
CA SER A 69 -2.09 13.63 4.09
C SER A 69 -2.98 14.08 2.94
N ILE A 70 -4.29 14.29 3.18
CA ILE A 70 -5.21 14.86 2.19
C ILE A 70 -4.82 16.31 1.86
N LEU A 71 -4.49 17.13 2.86
CA LEU A 71 -4.06 18.51 2.62
C LEU A 71 -2.79 18.57 1.75
N ILE A 72 -1.80 17.72 2.03
CA ILE A 72 -0.60 17.62 1.20
C ILE A 72 -0.95 17.17 -0.23
N LEU A 73 -1.81 16.17 -0.35
CA LEU A 73 -2.24 15.65 -1.65
C LEU A 73 -2.96 16.71 -2.48
N LEU A 74 -3.88 17.46 -1.89
CA LEU A 74 -4.63 18.52 -2.58
C LEU A 74 -3.72 19.63 -3.11
N ASN A 75 -2.71 20.04 -2.34
CA ASN A 75 -1.75 21.06 -2.77
C ASN A 75 -0.88 20.59 -3.94
N LEU A 76 -0.70 19.30 -4.12
CA LEU A 76 0.21 18.72 -5.12
C LEU A 76 -0.50 17.86 -6.18
N ILE A 77 -1.82 17.84 -6.20
CA ILE A 77 -2.65 16.98 -7.08
C ILE A 77 -2.35 17.19 -8.57
N PHE A 78 -1.89 18.38 -8.93
CA PHE A 78 -1.50 18.71 -10.30
C PHE A 78 -0.50 17.72 -10.90
N PHE A 79 0.45 17.22 -10.10
CA PHE A 79 1.42 16.23 -10.56
C PHE A 79 0.78 14.90 -10.93
N ILE A 80 -0.20 14.44 -10.13
CA ILE A 80 -0.95 13.21 -10.44
C ILE A 80 -1.73 13.37 -11.73
N LEU A 81 -2.45 14.48 -11.90
CA LEU A 81 -3.25 14.72 -13.10
C LEU A 81 -2.39 14.81 -14.36
N LYS A 82 -1.23 15.43 -14.29
CA LYS A 82 -0.25 15.49 -15.38
C LYS A 82 0.24 14.09 -15.76
N ASP A 83 0.62 13.29 -14.79
CA ASP A 83 1.18 11.95 -15.03
C ASP A 83 0.09 10.98 -15.52
N LEU A 84 -1.15 11.08 -15.01
CA LEU A 84 -2.31 10.33 -15.54
C LEU A 84 -2.57 10.63 -17.02
N LYS A 85 -2.48 11.89 -17.44
CA LYS A 85 -2.63 12.26 -18.86
C LYS A 85 -1.57 11.59 -19.73
N ILE A 86 -0.32 11.50 -19.25
CA ILE A 86 0.76 10.80 -19.95
C ILE A 86 0.42 9.31 -20.08
N LEU A 87 -0.02 8.66 -18.99
CA LEU A 87 -0.38 7.25 -18.97
C LEU A 87 -1.54 6.93 -19.93
N ILE A 88 -2.61 7.74 -19.91
CA ILE A 88 -3.76 7.58 -20.80
C ILE A 88 -3.32 7.67 -22.26
N ASN A 89 -2.47 8.62 -22.62
CA ASN A 89 -1.96 8.76 -23.98
C ASN A 89 -1.11 7.56 -24.41
N LEU A 90 -0.37 6.92 -23.48
CA LEU A 90 0.39 5.70 -23.77
C LEU A 90 -0.52 4.49 -23.97
N ILE A 91 -1.62 4.38 -23.23
CA ILE A 91 -2.61 3.30 -23.37
C ILE A 91 -3.26 3.36 -24.75
N ASN A 92 -3.66 4.56 -25.19
CA ASN A 92 -4.38 4.73 -26.46
C ASN A 92 -3.54 4.48 -27.72
N LYS A 93 -2.23 4.32 -27.59
CA LYS A 93 -1.32 4.16 -28.73
C LYS A 93 -1.25 2.73 -29.30
N ASN A 94 -1.69 1.71 -28.56
CA ASN A 94 -1.51 0.32 -28.96
C ASN A 94 -2.60 -0.57 -28.36
N ASN A 95 -3.22 -1.42 -29.17
CA ASN A 95 -4.23 -2.41 -28.74
C ASN A 95 -3.73 -3.33 -27.63
N PHE A 96 -2.44 -3.67 -27.63
CA PHE A 96 -1.81 -4.44 -26.57
C PHE A 96 -1.89 -3.73 -25.21
N ASN A 97 -1.67 -2.42 -25.17
CA ASN A 97 -1.79 -1.63 -23.96
C ASN A 97 -3.24 -1.58 -23.44
N ILE A 98 -4.22 -1.56 -24.34
CA ILE A 98 -5.65 -1.60 -23.98
C ILE A 98 -5.97 -2.92 -23.27
N PHE A 99 -5.52 -4.05 -23.83
CA PHE A 99 -5.74 -5.37 -23.23
C PHE A 99 -5.15 -5.46 -21.81
N PHE A 100 -3.89 -5.04 -21.62
CA PHE A 100 -3.29 -4.99 -20.29
C PHE A 100 -4.02 -4.05 -19.34
N SER A 101 -4.51 -2.91 -19.80
CA SER A 101 -5.29 -1.98 -18.98
C SER A 101 -6.60 -2.61 -18.51
N LEU A 102 -7.27 -3.41 -19.32
CA LEU A 102 -8.46 -4.14 -18.91
C LEU A 102 -8.16 -5.17 -17.81
N ILE A 103 -7.03 -5.89 -17.92
CA ILE A 103 -6.58 -6.82 -16.87
C ILE A 103 -6.32 -6.05 -15.56
N PHE A 104 -5.64 -4.91 -15.62
CA PHE A 104 -5.39 -4.09 -14.44
C PHE A 104 -6.68 -3.57 -13.79
N ILE A 105 -7.64 -3.12 -14.60
CA ILE A 105 -8.95 -2.68 -14.11
C ILE A 105 -9.67 -3.85 -13.42
N TYR A 106 -9.65 -5.03 -14.03
CA TYR A 106 -10.24 -6.24 -13.43
C TYR A 106 -9.60 -6.58 -12.08
N LEU A 107 -8.26 -6.60 -11.99
CA LEU A 107 -7.53 -6.86 -10.74
C LEU A 107 -7.80 -5.78 -9.68
N LEU A 108 -7.92 -4.53 -10.10
CA LEU A 108 -8.30 -3.43 -9.21
C LEU A 108 -9.70 -3.64 -8.64
N ILE A 109 -10.68 -3.95 -9.49
CA ILE A 109 -12.06 -4.22 -9.06
C ILE A 109 -12.08 -5.41 -8.08
N GLN A 110 -11.36 -6.48 -8.37
CA GLN A 110 -11.24 -7.61 -7.45
C GLN A 110 -10.65 -7.19 -6.10
N SER A 111 -9.58 -6.40 -6.09
CA SER A 111 -8.93 -5.96 -4.85
C SER A 111 -9.82 -5.06 -4.00
N ILE A 112 -10.77 -4.38 -4.62
CA ILE A 112 -11.73 -3.50 -3.95
C ILE A 112 -12.90 -4.29 -3.37
N LEU A 113 -13.48 -5.18 -4.17
CA LEU A 113 -14.75 -5.83 -3.85
C LEU A 113 -14.58 -7.12 -3.03
N LEU A 114 -13.48 -7.84 -3.25
CA LEU A 114 -13.28 -9.12 -2.60
C LEU A 114 -12.43 -8.96 -1.33
N PRO A 115 -12.95 -9.38 -0.16
CA PRO A 115 -12.16 -9.45 1.05
C PRO A 115 -11.09 -10.55 0.93
N PRO A 116 -10.02 -10.51 1.75
CA PRO A 116 -9.09 -11.63 1.86
C PRO A 116 -9.85 -12.90 2.24
N SER A 117 -9.72 -13.95 1.44
CA SER A 117 -10.49 -15.21 1.60
C SER A 117 -9.61 -16.45 1.79
N ASN A 118 -8.28 -16.29 1.71
CA ASN A 118 -7.37 -17.40 1.95
C ASN A 118 -7.32 -17.75 3.45
N PHE A 119 -7.10 -19.05 3.72
CA PHE A 119 -7.07 -19.59 5.09
C PHE A 119 -6.10 -18.83 5.99
N ASP A 120 -4.89 -18.54 5.51
CA ASP A 120 -3.85 -17.86 6.29
C ASP A 120 -4.27 -16.45 6.70
N SER A 121 -4.88 -15.69 5.79
CA SER A 121 -5.37 -14.36 6.11
C SER A 121 -6.47 -14.39 7.19
N LEU A 122 -7.39 -15.36 7.11
CA LEU A 122 -8.49 -15.48 8.04
C LEU A 122 -8.07 -16.10 9.38
N ALA A 123 -7.17 -17.10 9.35
CA ALA A 123 -6.80 -17.87 10.54
C ALA A 123 -5.86 -17.09 11.47
N TYR A 124 -4.91 -16.29 10.94
CA TYR A 124 -3.95 -15.62 11.80
C TYR A 124 -3.62 -14.18 11.45
N HIS A 125 -3.49 -13.78 10.18
CA HIS A 125 -3.08 -12.40 9.84
C HIS A 125 -4.10 -11.33 10.26
N ILE A 126 -5.38 -11.57 9.98
CA ILE A 126 -6.45 -10.63 10.35
C ILE A 126 -6.76 -10.77 11.84
N GLN A 127 -6.88 -12.01 12.33
CA GLN A 127 -7.23 -12.26 13.74
C GLN A 127 -6.20 -11.67 14.70
N ARG A 128 -4.90 -11.73 14.38
CA ARG A 128 -3.84 -11.15 15.19
C ARG A 128 -4.06 -9.65 15.45
N ASN A 129 -4.55 -8.90 14.47
CA ASN A 129 -4.85 -7.49 14.66
C ASN A 129 -6.00 -7.26 15.65
N TYR A 130 -6.99 -8.14 15.69
CA TYR A 130 -8.04 -8.07 16.71
C TYR A 130 -7.52 -8.44 18.10
N ILE A 131 -6.59 -9.39 18.20
CA ILE A 131 -5.91 -9.71 19.46
C ILE A 131 -5.10 -8.51 19.96
N PHE A 132 -4.31 -7.85 19.09
CA PHE A 132 -3.58 -6.62 19.43
C PHE A 132 -4.51 -5.52 19.95
N LEU A 133 -5.67 -5.34 19.33
CA LEU A 133 -6.65 -4.34 19.77
C LEU A 133 -7.25 -4.67 21.13
N ASN A 134 -7.52 -5.94 21.39
CA ASN A 134 -8.12 -6.39 22.65
C ASN A 134 -7.12 -6.38 23.81
N GLU A 135 -5.88 -6.80 23.56
CA GLU A 135 -4.84 -6.87 24.59
C GLU A 135 -4.11 -5.54 24.80
N GLY A 136 -4.19 -4.64 23.81
CA GLY A 136 -3.52 -3.34 23.91
C GLY A 136 -2.01 -3.38 23.75
N THR A 137 -1.45 -4.50 23.33
CA THR A 137 -0.01 -4.74 23.26
C THR A 137 0.39 -5.53 22.02
N LEU A 138 1.67 -5.41 21.64
CA LEU A 138 2.27 -6.25 20.60
C LEU A 138 2.65 -7.64 21.12
N TYR A 139 3.00 -7.76 22.45
CA TYR A 139 3.48 -8.97 23.09
C TYR A 139 3.26 -8.92 24.60
N PRO A 140 3.09 -10.06 25.27
CA PRO A 140 2.74 -11.37 24.72
C PRO A 140 1.29 -11.44 24.26
N LEU A 141 0.98 -12.32 23.30
CA LEU A 141 -0.38 -12.55 22.82
C LEU A 141 -1.03 -13.68 23.66
N ASN A 142 -1.65 -13.32 24.78
CA ASN A 142 -2.24 -14.29 25.70
C ASN A 142 -3.47 -15.02 25.12
N ASN A 143 -4.19 -14.36 24.22
CA ASN A 143 -5.40 -14.89 23.61
C ASN A 143 -5.16 -15.50 22.21
N ALA A 144 -3.91 -15.84 21.87
CA ALA A 144 -3.59 -16.47 20.61
C ALA A 144 -3.99 -17.96 20.61
N HIS A 145 -4.80 -18.36 19.64
CA HIS A 145 -5.23 -19.75 19.48
C HIS A 145 -4.25 -20.61 18.69
N TYR A 146 -3.41 -19.99 17.85
CA TYR A 146 -2.46 -20.67 16.99
C TYR A 146 -1.04 -20.17 17.24
N ALA A 147 -0.06 -21.08 17.22
CA ALA A 147 1.36 -20.72 17.35
C ALA A 147 1.80 -19.67 16.31
N ASN A 148 1.27 -19.74 15.10
CA ASN A 148 1.55 -18.77 14.03
C ASN A 148 1.12 -17.35 14.38
N GLN A 149 0.12 -17.17 15.24
CA GLN A 149 -0.29 -15.84 15.71
C GLN A 149 0.76 -15.18 16.62
N VAL A 150 1.67 -15.96 17.19
CA VAL A 150 2.73 -15.46 18.08
C VAL A 150 4.06 -15.31 17.35
N PHE A 151 4.45 -16.32 16.57
CA PHE A 151 5.82 -16.46 16.07
C PHE A 151 6.06 -15.88 14.66
N LEU A 152 5.02 -15.68 13.84
CA LEU A 152 5.21 -15.10 12.51
C LEU A 152 5.56 -13.61 12.54
N PRO A 153 6.33 -13.12 11.55
CA PRO A 153 6.68 -11.71 11.46
C PRO A 153 5.46 -10.79 11.43
N LEU A 154 5.49 -9.72 12.24
CA LEU A 154 4.34 -8.83 12.47
C LEU A 154 4.08 -7.80 11.36
N ASN A 155 5.09 -7.46 10.57
CA ASN A 155 5.02 -6.27 9.71
C ASN A 155 3.90 -6.35 8.65
N SER A 156 3.67 -7.53 8.08
CA SER A 156 2.59 -7.75 7.11
C SER A 156 1.21 -7.59 7.75
N ASP A 157 1.06 -8.08 8.99
CA ASP A 157 -0.21 -8.04 9.70
C ASP A 157 -0.59 -6.62 10.09
N LEU A 158 0.39 -5.82 10.50
CA LEU A 158 0.17 -4.43 10.90
C LEU A 158 -0.33 -3.53 9.76
N LEU A 159 -0.21 -3.95 8.50
CA LEU A 159 -0.86 -3.27 7.37
C LEU A 159 -2.39 -3.31 7.50
N PHE A 160 -2.93 -4.36 8.11
CA PHE A 160 -4.37 -4.52 8.32
C PHE A 160 -4.86 -3.95 9.66
N PHE A 161 -3.96 -3.48 10.52
CA PHE A 161 -4.29 -2.97 11.85
C PHE A 161 -5.36 -1.86 11.83
N PHE A 162 -5.24 -0.92 10.91
CA PHE A 162 -6.22 0.16 10.78
C PHE A 162 -7.57 -0.33 10.26
N HIS A 163 -7.59 -1.38 9.44
CA HIS A 163 -8.83 -2.04 9.03
C HIS A 163 -9.53 -2.69 10.22
N ALA A 164 -8.78 -3.31 11.11
CA ALA A 164 -9.32 -3.91 12.34
C ALA A 164 -9.91 -2.84 13.28
N ILE A 165 -9.25 -1.68 13.48
CA ILE A 165 -9.76 -0.56 14.29
C ILE A 165 -11.14 -0.09 13.80
N PHE A 166 -11.34 -0.02 12.48
CA PHE A 166 -12.60 0.44 11.89
C PHE A 166 -13.56 -0.72 11.57
N LYS A 167 -13.21 -1.95 11.89
CA LYS A 167 -13.97 -3.18 11.58
C LYS A 167 -14.38 -3.22 10.10
N SER A 168 -13.43 -2.93 9.21
CA SER A 168 -13.66 -2.79 7.78
C SER A 168 -12.83 -3.81 7.00
N ASN A 169 -13.48 -4.62 6.19
CA ASN A 169 -12.83 -5.53 5.25
C ASN A 169 -12.70 -4.92 3.84
N PHE A 170 -13.24 -3.73 3.64
CA PHE A 170 -13.29 -3.07 2.34
C PHE A 170 -11.90 -2.58 1.92
N PHE A 171 -11.49 -2.87 0.71
CA PHE A 171 -10.18 -2.51 0.16
C PHE A 171 -8.96 -3.16 0.87
N MET A 172 -9.14 -4.20 1.68
CA MET A 172 -7.99 -4.82 2.36
C MET A 172 -6.95 -5.35 1.38
N ASN A 173 -7.38 -5.85 0.21
CA ASN A 173 -6.48 -6.38 -0.82
C ASN A 173 -5.79 -5.30 -1.68
N ILE A 174 -6.03 -4.02 -1.44
CA ILE A 174 -5.43 -2.92 -2.21
C ILE A 174 -3.89 -2.92 -2.11
N PHE A 175 -3.34 -3.32 -0.98
CA PHE A 175 -1.89 -3.47 -0.79
C PHE A 175 -1.30 -4.47 -1.79
N SER A 176 -1.94 -5.62 -1.97
CA SER A 176 -1.51 -6.65 -2.92
C SER A 176 -1.55 -6.12 -4.35
N PHE A 177 -2.60 -5.41 -4.73
CA PHE A 177 -2.72 -4.79 -6.05
C PHE A 177 -1.56 -3.82 -6.34
N PHE A 178 -1.23 -2.92 -5.42
CA PHE A 178 -0.11 -2.00 -5.59
C PHE A 178 1.25 -2.73 -5.58
N SER A 179 1.38 -3.81 -4.80
CA SER A 179 2.59 -4.66 -4.84
C SER A 179 2.83 -5.24 -6.24
N TYR A 180 1.79 -5.73 -6.92
CA TYR A 180 1.92 -6.21 -8.31
C TYR A 180 2.41 -5.11 -9.26
N ILE A 181 1.87 -3.89 -9.14
CA ILE A 181 2.33 -2.77 -9.97
C ILE A 181 3.82 -2.48 -9.72
N VAL A 182 4.23 -2.43 -8.45
CA VAL A 182 5.64 -2.19 -8.08
C VAL A 182 6.56 -3.27 -8.64
N ILE A 183 6.18 -4.54 -8.53
CA ILE A 183 6.95 -5.67 -9.09
C ILE A 183 7.11 -5.50 -10.60
N LEU A 184 6.04 -5.17 -11.33
CA LEU A 184 6.11 -4.95 -12.78
C LEU A 184 7.03 -3.78 -13.17
N ILE A 185 7.01 -2.68 -12.41
CA ILE A 185 7.92 -1.55 -12.60
C ILE A 185 9.37 -1.97 -12.37
N LEU A 186 9.64 -2.75 -11.32
CA LEU A 186 10.98 -3.25 -11.01
C LEU A 186 11.49 -4.22 -12.09
N ILE A 187 10.65 -5.14 -12.58
CA ILE A 187 11.00 -6.04 -13.68
C ILE A 187 11.33 -5.23 -14.95
N LYS A 188 10.50 -4.26 -15.31
CA LYS A 188 10.76 -3.36 -16.45
C LYS A 188 12.11 -2.66 -16.30
N SER A 189 12.40 -2.10 -15.14
CA SER A 189 13.65 -1.39 -14.85
C SER A 189 14.87 -2.32 -14.95
N PHE A 190 14.75 -3.53 -14.43
CA PHE A 190 15.79 -4.57 -14.52
C PHE A 190 16.07 -4.98 -15.97
N LEU A 191 15.03 -5.20 -16.78
CA LEU A 191 15.19 -5.55 -18.19
C LEU A 191 15.87 -4.42 -19.00
N ILE A 192 15.59 -3.16 -18.68
CA ILE A 192 16.27 -2.01 -19.31
C ILE A 192 17.76 -2.04 -18.95
N LEU A 193 18.10 -2.29 -17.69
CA LEU A 193 19.48 -2.35 -17.20
C LEU A 193 20.27 -3.45 -17.94
N ILE A 194 19.72 -4.65 -18.04
CA ILE A 194 20.38 -5.77 -18.76
C ILE A 194 20.62 -5.43 -20.23
N LYS A 195 19.65 -4.78 -20.92
CA LYS A 195 19.82 -4.37 -22.32
C LYS A 195 20.93 -3.34 -22.49
N LEU A 196 21.10 -2.43 -21.54
CA LEU A 196 22.16 -1.42 -21.55
C LEU A 196 23.53 -2.08 -21.35
N GLU A 197 23.65 -3.03 -20.45
CA GLU A 197 24.90 -3.77 -20.24
C GLU A 197 25.29 -4.59 -21.47
N ARG A 198 24.36 -5.32 -22.08
CA ARG A 198 24.63 -6.08 -23.33
C ARG A 198 25.13 -5.16 -24.46
N LYS A 199 24.51 -4.00 -24.65
CA LYS A 199 24.97 -3.03 -25.65
C LYS A 199 26.41 -2.57 -25.41
N LYS A 200 26.81 -2.35 -24.14
CA LYS A 200 28.19 -1.97 -23.79
C LYS A 200 29.19 -3.09 -24.09
N ILE A 201 28.83 -4.36 -23.87
CA ILE A 201 29.70 -5.54 -24.15
C ILE A 201 29.91 -5.72 -25.65
N PHE A 202 28.90 -5.42 -26.49
CA PHE A 202 28.99 -5.57 -27.95
C PHE A 202 29.51 -4.31 -28.67
N SER A 203 29.84 -3.23 -27.94
CA SER A 203 30.43 -2.00 -28.48
C SER A 203 31.94 -1.89 -28.26
N ILE A 204 32.59 -2.91 -27.74
CA ILE A 204 34.05 -3.13 -27.66
C ILE A 204 34.46 -4.08 -28.79
#